data_fe570cdc7fc00e6aa6cff921095d3986
#
_entry.id   fe570cdc7fc00e6aa6cff921095d3986
#
_cell.length_a   1.000
_cell.length_b   1.000
_cell.length_c   1.000
_cell.angle_alpha   90.00
_cell.angle_beta   90.00
_cell.angle_gamma   90.00
#
_symmetry.space_group_name_H-M   'P 1'
#
loop_
_entity.id
_entity.type
_entity.pdbx_description
1 polymer ?
#
loop_
_entity_poly.entity_id
_entity_poly.type
_entity_poly.pdbx_seq_one_letter_code
_entity_poly.pdbx_strand_id
1 'polypeptide(L)'
;MEQNNELLTAWDFVENTGHSIFLTGKAGTGKTTFLKKVVEQSRKRPIVVAPTGVAAINAGGVTIHSFFQLPFSPYVPGAKVESKFDFSREKRKIIASIDLLIIDEISMVRADLLDAIDAVLRRFRDHMLPFGGVQLLMIGDLAQLTPVVTPEDERMLKPYYDTPYFFGSKALQQIDYVTIQLNHVYRQQDASFINLLNEVRTGHPSTKTLAQLNSRVIANSQQLNANGPLAIRLTTHNNLANYYNESELQKLPAQSYSYRAEINGTFPDYSYPTAEILELKVGAQVMFVKNDPSGEHRYYNGRIGRVMEAGEKHLTVYCDGDANAIEVEPLEWENTRYTLNEKTREIESEVQGTFKQLPLRLAWAITIHKSQGLTFDHAIIDANQSFAPGQVYVALSRCRTLEGLVLATPLEPRAVISDERVDSYIEQQESEAERSIRQLPMLKQEYERYLLLQLFDFRSILYLEESLVRLFAEFFYHSHASLKQLHDQALFDLRQHVITVAERWQQKIQSMPFEGLRDADFLERVKRSAEYFYDQLRNILSKPIELSAKVETGNKQAARRLDNALPDLRQTWIARRYLLLKIAEKGYTVDNYLHEKQMSMLDALDENQLKSKRGRKT
;
A
#
# COMPACT_ATOMS: atom_id res chain seq x y z
N MET A 1 2.28 -27.84 3.58
CA MET A 1 1.40 -26.73 3.98
C MET A 1 0.00 -27.12 3.56
N GLU A 2 -0.93 -27.26 4.50
CA GLU A 2 -2.35 -27.39 4.15
C GLU A 2 -2.75 -26.22 3.26
N GLN A 3 -3.42 -26.53 2.16
CA GLN A 3 -3.91 -25.50 1.24
C GLN A 3 -4.98 -24.67 1.97
N ASN A 4 -4.62 -23.46 2.39
CA ASN A 4 -5.57 -22.53 2.98
C ASN A 4 -6.46 -21.99 1.85
N ASN A 5 -7.71 -22.45 1.79
CA ASN A 5 -8.68 -22.08 0.75
C ASN A 5 -8.95 -20.57 0.70
N GLU A 6 -8.88 -19.87 1.83
CA GLU A 6 -9.08 -18.42 1.93
C GLU A 6 -7.95 -17.67 1.19
N LEU A 7 -6.69 -18.12 1.35
CA LEU A 7 -5.55 -17.56 0.64
C LEU A 7 -5.58 -17.86 -0.87
N LEU A 8 -6.06 -19.04 -1.26
CA LEU A 8 -6.26 -19.36 -2.68
C LEU A 8 -7.36 -18.48 -3.30
N THR A 9 -8.46 -18.27 -2.58
CA THR A 9 -9.53 -17.38 -2.99
C THR A 9 -9.05 -15.93 -3.12
N ALA A 10 -8.26 -15.45 -2.15
CA ALA A 10 -7.66 -14.12 -2.21
C ALA A 10 -6.74 -13.96 -3.43
N TRP A 11 -5.92 -14.98 -3.71
CA TRP A 11 -5.07 -15.01 -4.89
C TRP A 11 -5.87 -14.93 -6.18
N ASP A 12 -6.95 -15.69 -6.28
CA ASP A 12 -7.84 -15.69 -7.44
C ASP A 12 -8.47 -14.32 -7.68
N PHE A 13 -8.92 -13.64 -6.62
CA PHE A 13 -9.44 -12.28 -6.73
C PHE A 13 -8.38 -11.29 -7.19
N VAL A 14 -7.15 -11.37 -6.66
CA VAL A 14 -6.04 -10.51 -7.06
C VAL A 14 -5.72 -10.69 -8.55
N GLU A 15 -5.53 -11.93 -9.00
CA GLU A 15 -5.00 -12.23 -10.32
C GLU A 15 -6.06 -12.22 -11.43
N ASN A 16 -7.23 -12.72 -11.11
CA ASN A 16 -8.22 -13.08 -12.12
C ASN A 16 -9.47 -12.20 -12.09
N THR A 17 -9.47 -11.13 -11.27
CA THR A 17 -10.56 -10.14 -11.26
C THR A 17 -10.04 -8.71 -11.20
N GLY A 18 -10.90 -7.73 -11.46
CA GLY A 18 -10.62 -6.31 -11.24
C GLY A 18 -11.13 -5.77 -9.91
N HIS A 19 -11.77 -6.63 -9.09
CA HIS A 19 -12.35 -6.22 -7.82
C HIS A 19 -11.26 -5.96 -6.78
N SER A 20 -11.39 -4.87 -6.05
CA SER A 20 -10.53 -4.57 -4.90
C SER A 20 -10.80 -5.54 -3.75
N ILE A 21 -9.84 -5.72 -2.87
CA ILE A 21 -9.89 -6.75 -1.82
C ILE A 21 -9.52 -6.11 -0.49
N PHE A 22 -10.32 -6.38 0.53
CA PHE A 22 -9.93 -6.21 1.92
C PHE A 22 -9.58 -7.58 2.51
N LEU A 23 -8.28 -7.87 2.64
CA LEU A 23 -7.77 -9.09 3.27
C LEU A 23 -7.60 -8.84 4.75
N THR A 24 -8.48 -9.40 5.55
CA THR A 24 -8.48 -9.26 7.00
C THR A 24 -8.22 -10.58 7.70
N GLY A 25 -7.99 -10.54 9.00
CA GLY A 25 -7.78 -11.72 9.82
C GLY A 25 -7.01 -11.40 11.08
N LYS A 26 -7.09 -12.29 12.06
CA LYS A 26 -6.45 -12.16 13.36
C LYS A 26 -4.94 -12.02 13.25
N ALA A 27 -4.28 -11.60 14.33
CA ALA A 27 -2.82 -11.60 14.40
C ALA A 27 -2.29 -13.02 14.14
N GLY A 28 -1.28 -13.15 13.26
CA GLY A 28 -0.64 -14.45 12.96
C GLY A 28 -1.38 -15.35 11.97
N THR A 29 -2.31 -14.83 11.15
CA THR A 29 -3.04 -15.61 10.13
C THR A 29 -2.35 -15.64 8.75
N GLY A 30 -1.12 -15.14 8.60
CA GLY A 30 -0.35 -15.26 7.36
C GLY A 30 -0.52 -14.12 6.36
N LYS A 31 -1.13 -12.99 6.71
CA LYS A 31 -1.34 -11.81 5.84
C LYS A 31 -0.04 -11.33 5.17
N THR A 32 1.02 -11.15 5.94
CA THR A 32 2.32 -10.69 5.42
C THR A 32 2.97 -11.70 4.49
N THR A 33 2.79 -13.00 4.74
CA THR A 33 3.27 -14.07 3.84
C THR A 33 2.53 -14.03 2.51
N PHE A 34 1.22 -13.79 2.54
CA PHE A 34 0.41 -13.63 1.33
C PHE A 34 0.85 -12.39 0.54
N LEU A 35 1.06 -11.24 1.22
CA LEU A 35 1.57 -10.02 0.59
C LEU A 35 2.86 -10.30 -0.20
N LYS A 36 3.84 -10.94 0.44
CA LYS A 36 5.12 -11.29 -0.22
C LYS A 36 4.92 -12.17 -1.44
N LYS A 37 4.05 -13.19 -1.34
CA LYS A 37 3.71 -14.04 -2.47
C LYS A 37 3.11 -13.24 -3.63
N VAL A 38 2.21 -12.29 -3.35
CA VAL A 38 1.62 -11.43 -4.39
C VAL A 38 2.69 -10.57 -5.06
N VAL A 39 3.58 -9.96 -4.29
CA VAL A 39 4.68 -9.14 -4.85
C VAL A 39 5.59 -9.95 -5.76
N GLU A 40 5.91 -11.18 -5.39
CA GLU A 40 6.86 -12.04 -6.12
C GLU A 40 6.25 -12.72 -7.36
N GLN A 41 4.97 -13.03 -7.35
CA GLN A 41 4.37 -13.95 -8.32
C GLN A 41 3.21 -13.37 -9.13
N SER A 42 2.73 -12.15 -8.82
CA SER A 42 1.61 -11.54 -9.54
C SER A 42 2.00 -11.12 -10.96
N ARG A 43 1.08 -11.34 -11.91
CA ARG A 43 1.18 -10.81 -13.29
C ARG A 43 0.90 -9.31 -13.36
N LYS A 44 0.22 -8.77 -12.35
CA LYS A 44 -0.06 -7.35 -12.21
C LYS A 44 1.19 -6.64 -11.69
N ARG A 45 1.29 -5.36 -11.96
CA ARG A 45 2.39 -4.53 -11.47
C ARG A 45 2.04 -3.98 -10.08
N PRO A 46 2.55 -4.60 -8.99
CA PRO A 46 2.21 -4.19 -7.64
C PRO A 46 3.10 -3.04 -7.15
N ILE A 47 2.52 -2.18 -6.34
CA ILE A 47 3.23 -1.24 -5.46
C ILE A 47 2.76 -1.49 -4.05
N VAL A 48 3.70 -1.60 -3.11
CA VAL A 48 3.41 -1.80 -1.68
C VAL A 48 3.61 -0.49 -0.94
N VAL A 49 2.59 -0.09 -0.19
CA VAL A 49 2.66 1.07 0.70
C VAL A 49 2.11 0.73 2.08
N ALA A 50 2.56 1.47 3.10
CA ALA A 50 2.07 1.33 4.47
C ALA A 50 2.00 2.69 5.18
N PRO A 51 1.18 2.83 6.25
CA PRO A 51 1.03 4.11 6.96
C PRO A 51 2.27 4.53 7.76
N THR A 52 3.10 3.57 8.20
CA THR A 52 4.28 3.84 9.04
C THR A 52 5.57 3.30 8.41
N GLY A 53 6.72 3.90 8.76
CA GLY A 53 8.01 3.44 8.26
C GLY A 53 8.33 1.98 8.64
N VAL A 54 8.00 1.58 9.87
CA VAL A 54 8.22 0.20 10.33
C VAL A 54 7.36 -0.79 9.54
N ALA A 55 6.08 -0.49 9.34
CA ALA A 55 5.19 -1.33 8.54
C ALA A 55 5.67 -1.41 7.08
N ALA A 56 6.09 -0.29 6.49
CA ALA A 56 6.63 -0.23 5.13
C ALA A 56 7.87 -1.12 4.96
N ILE A 57 8.84 -1.05 5.87
CA ILE A 57 10.04 -1.89 5.86
C ILE A 57 9.66 -3.38 5.97
N ASN A 58 8.75 -3.74 6.88
CA ASN A 58 8.32 -5.13 7.08
C ASN A 58 7.57 -5.69 5.86
N ALA A 59 6.82 -4.84 5.16
CA ALA A 59 6.09 -5.20 3.95
C ALA A 59 6.98 -5.21 2.69
N GLY A 60 8.22 -4.73 2.77
CA GLY A 60 9.10 -4.55 1.60
C GLY A 60 8.64 -3.42 0.67
N GLY A 61 8.01 -2.39 1.24
CA GLY A 61 7.47 -1.26 0.50
C GLY A 61 7.94 0.10 1.03
N VAL A 62 7.19 1.14 0.75
CA VAL A 62 7.46 2.52 1.17
C VAL A 62 6.26 3.12 1.90
N THR A 63 6.45 4.24 2.61
CA THR A 63 5.30 4.88 3.28
C THR A 63 4.37 5.55 2.27
N ILE A 64 3.06 5.58 2.58
CA ILE A 64 2.03 6.26 1.78
C ILE A 64 2.45 7.70 1.48
N HIS A 65 2.85 8.45 2.52
CA HIS A 65 3.24 9.85 2.38
C HIS A 65 4.46 10.04 1.46
N SER A 66 5.45 9.16 1.54
CA SER A 66 6.63 9.20 0.66
C SER A 66 6.27 8.84 -0.78
N PHE A 67 5.49 7.77 -0.98
CA PHE A 67 5.14 7.32 -2.31
C PHE A 67 4.28 8.33 -3.07
N PHE A 68 3.22 8.82 -2.44
CA PHE A 68 2.28 9.76 -3.06
C PHE A 68 2.64 11.23 -2.85
N GLN A 69 3.77 11.52 -2.17
CA GLN A 69 4.24 12.87 -1.84
C GLN A 69 3.17 13.71 -1.15
N LEU A 70 2.44 13.08 -0.21
CA LEU A 70 1.36 13.72 0.52
C LEU A 70 1.91 14.49 1.73
N PRO A 71 1.32 15.63 2.09
CA PRO A 71 1.59 16.31 3.34
C PRO A 71 1.05 15.48 4.51
N PHE A 72 1.56 15.75 5.72
CA PHE A 72 1.02 15.12 6.94
C PHE A 72 -0.28 15.77 7.44
N SER A 73 -0.65 16.92 6.88
CA SER A 73 -1.92 17.58 7.18
C SER A 73 -3.12 16.80 6.61
N PRO A 74 -4.30 16.88 7.24
CA PRO A 74 -5.51 16.26 6.73
C PRO A 74 -5.87 16.68 5.31
N TYR A 75 -6.41 15.76 4.55
CA TYR A 75 -6.93 16.03 3.22
C TYR A 75 -8.42 16.38 3.29
N VAL A 76 -8.77 17.54 2.74
CA VAL A 76 -10.16 17.97 2.63
C VAL A 76 -10.66 17.70 1.20
N PRO A 77 -11.81 17.03 1.01
CA PRO A 77 -12.38 16.75 -0.30
C PRO A 77 -12.55 18.02 -1.14
N GLY A 78 -12.12 17.98 -2.40
CA GLY A 78 -12.14 19.12 -3.31
C GLY A 78 -10.94 20.06 -3.17
N ALA A 79 -10.12 19.92 -2.15
CA ALA A 79 -8.84 20.63 -2.08
C ALA A 79 -7.89 20.09 -3.16
N LYS A 80 -7.14 21.00 -3.79
CA LYS A 80 -6.02 20.55 -4.62
C LYS A 80 -4.99 19.91 -3.71
N VAL A 81 -4.61 18.65 -3.98
CA VAL A 81 -3.46 18.05 -3.32
C VAL A 81 -2.23 18.85 -3.73
N GLU A 82 -1.87 19.81 -2.90
CA GLU A 82 -0.62 20.52 -3.05
C GLU A 82 0.50 19.57 -2.64
N SER A 83 1.06 18.85 -3.62
CA SER A 83 2.34 18.18 -3.38
C SER A 83 3.39 19.28 -3.18
N LYS A 84 4.14 19.23 -2.09
CA LYS A 84 5.28 20.14 -1.85
C LYS A 84 6.33 20.08 -2.97
N PHE A 85 6.23 19.04 -3.81
CA PHE A 85 7.17 18.76 -4.90
C PHE A 85 6.41 18.41 -6.18
N ASP A 86 6.86 18.94 -7.30
CA ASP A 86 6.43 18.44 -8.60
C ASP A 86 6.87 16.97 -8.74
N PHE A 87 5.91 16.11 -9.08
CA PHE A 87 6.22 14.70 -9.34
C PHE A 87 7.27 14.58 -10.45
N SER A 88 8.38 13.92 -10.15
CA SER A 88 9.40 13.64 -11.15
C SER A 88 8.78 12.87 -12.33
N ARG A 89 9.40 12.98 -13.48
CA ARG A 89 9.00 12.24 -14.69
C ARG A 89 8.87 10.75 -14.43
N GLU A 90 9.86 10.18 -13.79
CA GLU A 90 9.90 8.77 -13.44
C GLU A 90 8.74 8.39 -12.52
N LYS A 91 8.49 9.20 -11.49
CA LYS A 91 7.39 8.96 -10.56
C LYS A 91 6.02 8.97 -11.24
N ARG A 92 5.81 9.86 -12.22
CA ARG A 92 4.59 9.88 -13.03
C ARG A 92 4.44 8.60 -13.85
N LYS A 93 5.55 8.09 -14.45
CA LYS A 93 5.56 6.81 -15.17
C LYS A 93 5.18 5.65 -14.27
N ILE A 94 5.77 5.60 -13.07
CA ILE A 94 5.47 4.56 -12.08
C ILE A 94 3.98 4.60 -11.73
N ILE A 95 3.45 5.75 -11.32
CA ILE A 95 2.03 5.91 -10.95
C ILE A 95 1.10 5.54 -12.10
N ALA A 96 1.42 5.95 -13.33
CA ALA A 96 0.63 5.62 -14.51
C ALA A 96 0.60 4.12 -14.82
N SER A 97 1.65 3.38 -14.47
CA SER A 97 1.81 1.95 -14.79
C SER A 97 1.35 0.98 -13.71
N ILE A 98 0.90 1.43 -12.54
CA ILE A 98 0.43 0.56 -11.45
C ILE A 98 -0.85 -0.18 -11.87
N ASP A 99 -0.92 -1.48 -11.67
CA ASP A 99 -2.16 -2.26 -11.81
C ASP A 99 -2.76 -2.63 -10.46
N LEU A 100 -1.90 -2.81 -9.44
CA LEU A 100 -2.27 -3.25 -8.11
C LEU A 100 -1.59 -2.37 -7.05
N LEU A 101 -2.37 -1.69 -6.24
CA LEU A 101 -1.88 -0.97 -5.07
C LEU A 101 -2.13 -1.81 -3.82
N ILE A 102 -1.07 -2.25 -3.16
CA ILE A 102 -1.13 -3.00 -1.91
C ILE A 102 -0.94 -2.01 -0.77
N ILE A 103 -1.91 -1.93 0.13
CA ILE A 103 -1.87 -1.08 1.32
C ILE A 103 -1.84 -1.99 2.53
N ASP A 104 -0.66 -2.16 3.13
CA ASP A 104 -0.51 -2.94 4.37
C ASP A 104 -0.90 -2.09 5.57
N GLU A 105 -1.36 -2.73 6.65
CA GLU A 105 -1.87 -2.09 7.88
C GLU A 105 -2.95 -1.04 7.59
N ILE A 106 -3.91 -1.37 6.71
CA ILE A 106 -5.00 -0.46 6.30
C ILE A 106 -5.83 0.04 7.49
N SER A 107 -5.91 -0.72 8.59
CA SER A 107 -6.62 -0.32 9.80
C SER A 107 -6.11 1.00 10.40
N MET A 108 -4.85 1.36 10.15
CA MET A 108 -4.22 2.60 10.59
C MET A 108 -4.34 3.74 9.56
N VAL A 109 -4.93 3.51 8.40
CA VAL A 109 -5.09 4.50 7.34
C VAL A 109 -6.38 5.28 7.54
N ARG A 110 -6.28 6.62 7.59
CA ARG A 110 -7.46 7.48 7.69
C ARG A 110 -8.23 7.54 6.38
N ALA A 111 -9.53 7.78 6.47
CA ALA A 111 -10.41 7.94 5.31
C ALA A 111 -9.94 9.05 4.34
N ASP A 112 -9.56 10.20 4.90
CA ASP A 112 -9.05 11.34 4.13
C ASP A 112 -7.71 11.03 3.43
N LEU A 113 -6.85 10.25 4.07
CA LEU A 113 -5.58 9.82 3.46
C LEU A 113 -5.82 8.89 2.26
N LEU A 114 -6.83 8.02 2.34
CA LEU A 114 -7.21 7.15 1.22
C LEU A 114 -7.82 7.96 0.06
N ASP A 115 -8.60 8.99 0.35
CA ASP A 115 -9.11 9.92 -0.67
C ASP A 115 -7.99 10.79 -1.29
N ALA A 116 -6.96 11.14 -0.52
CA ALA A 116 -5.76 11.80 -1.05
C ALA A 116 -4.99 10.90 -2.04
N ILE A 117 -4.90 9.59 -1.75
CA ILE A 117 -4.35 8.59 -2.68
C ILE A 117 -5.17 8.56 -3.98
N ASP A 118 -6.51 8.51 -3.87
CA ASP A 118 -7.41 8.57 -5.03
C ASP A 118 -7.15 9.82 -5.87
N ALA A 119 -7.07 10.98 -5.25
CA ALA A 119 -6.83 12.25 -5.95
C ALA A 119 -5.51 12.24 -6.75
N VAL A 120 -4.45 11.66 -6.19
CA VAL A 120 -3.16 11.51 -6.90
C VAL A 120 -3.26 10.50 -8.04
N LEU A 121 -3.90 9.36 -7.82
CA LEU A 121 -4.06 8.33 -8.86
C LEU A 121 -4.91 8.84 -10.03
N ARG A 122 -6.04 9.50 -9.77
CA ARG A 122 -6.87 10.14 -10.81
C ARG A 122 -6.10 11.19 -11.59
N ARG A 123 -5.22 11.96 -10.96
CA ARG A 123 -4.41 13.01 -11.63
C ARG A 123 -3.49 12.45 -12.71
N PHE A 124 -2.93 11.26 -12.50
CA PHE A 124 -1.91 10.69 -13.39
C PHE A 124 -2.39 9.48 -14.20
N ARG A 125 -3.63 9.04 -13.99
CA ARG A 125 -4.26 7.91 -14.67
C ARG A 125 -5.62 8.32 -15.24
N ASP A 126 -6.65 7.51 -15.04
CA ASP A 126 -7.99 7.83 -15.48
C ASP A 126 -8.71 8.68 -14.42
N HIS A 127 -8.97 9.95 -14.74
CA HIS A 127 -9.63 10.89 -13.82
C HIS A 127 -11.11 10.59 -13.59
N MET A 128 -11.74 9.78 -14.46
CA MET A 128 -13.14 9.39 -14.32
C MET A 128 -13.34 8.20 -13.38
N LEU A 129 -12.30 7.39 -13.19
CA LEU A 129 -12.39 6.18 -12.38
C LEU A 129 -11.83 6.40 -10.97
N PRO A 130 -12.51 5.89 -9.93
CA PRO A 130 -11.96 5.85 -8.59
C PRO A 130 -10.59 5.16 -8.58
N PHE A 131 -9.66 5.72 -7.82
CA PHE A 131 -8.26 5.29 -7.76
C PHE A 131 -7.58 5.21 -9.15
N GLY A 132 -8.05 5.99 -10.12
CA GLY A 132 -7.53 5.95 -11.48
C GLY A 132 -7.68 4.57 -12.16
N GLY A 133 -8.62 3.74 -11.70
CA GLY A 133 -8.85 2.37 -12.18
C GLY A 133 -7.80 1.36 -11.69
N VAL A 134 -7.06 1.65 -10.62
CA VAL A 134 -6.13 0.71 -9.97
C VAL A 134 -6.90 -0.22 -9.04
N GLN A 135 -6.59 -1.52 -9.08
CA GLN A 135 -7.10 -2.47 -8.10
C GLN A 135 -6.41 -2.28 -6.76
N LEU A 136 -7.16 -2.29 -5.66
CA LEU A 136 -6.63 -2.20 -4.31
C LEU A 136 -6.57 -3.58 -3.64
N LEU A 137 -5.43 -3.89 -2.99
CA LEU A 137 -5.32 -4.97 -2.01
C LEU A 137 -5.04 -4.32 -0.66
N MET A 138 -6.09 -4.17 0.13
CA MET A 138 -6.05 -3.60 1.47
C MET A 138 -5.85 -4.71 2.49
N ILE A 139 -4.76 -4.67 3.26
CA ILE A 139 -4.41 -5.72 4.23
C ILE A 139 -4.43 -5.13 5.63
N GLY A 140 -5.14 -5.77 6.57
CA GLY A 140 -5.17 -5.29 7.95
C GLY A 140 -6.12 -6.06 8.86
N ASP A 141 -6.22 -5.60 10.10
CA ASP A 141 -7.17 -6.12 11.10
C ASP A 141 -7.75 -4.93 11.87
N LEU A 142 -9.03 -4.64 11.66
CA LEU A 142 -9.73 -3.50 12.28
C LEU A 142 -9.83 -3.59 13.80
N ALA A 143 -9.68 -4.78 14.36
CA ALA A 143 -9.62 -4.95 15.82
C ALA A 143 -8.22 -4.66 16.39
N GLN A 144 -7.23 -4.36 15.54
CA GLN A 144 -5.90 -3.91 15.95
C GLN A 144 -5.86 -2.38 16.09
N LEU A 145 -4.70 -1.77 15.77
CA LEU A 145 -4.51 -0.33 15.92
C LEU A 145 -5.34 0.48 14.93
N THR A 146 -5.93 1.53 15.44
CA THR A 146 -6.77 2.48 14.71
C THR A 146 -5.95 3.63 14.13
N PRO A 147 -6.50 4.40 13.18
CA PRO A 147 -5.84 5.62 12.71
C PRO A 147 -5.60 6.61 13.86
N VAL A 148 -4.47 7.29 13.84
CA VAL A 148 -4.20 8.38 14.78
C VAL A 148 -4.89 9.64 14.29
N VAL A 149 -5.79 10.18 15.12
CA VAL A 149 -6.55 11.41 14.83
C VAL A 149 -6.37 12.36 16.00
N THR A 150 -5.77 13.53 15.75
CA THR A 150 -5.67 14.58 16.76
C THR A 150 -7.03 15.29 16.93
N PRO A 151 -7.31 15.94 18.07
CA PRO A 151 -8.55 16.72 18.22
C PRO A 151 -8.72 17.84 17.18
N GLU A 152 -7.62 18.34 16.62
CA GLU A 152 -7.61 19.32 15.55
C GLU A 152 -7.99 18.68 14.21
N ASP A 153 -7.40 17.55 13.88
CA ASP A 153 -7.74 16.77 12.68
C ASP A 153 -9.22 16.36 12.70
N GLU A 154 -9.71 15.90 13.84
CA GLU A 154 -11.11 15.48 14.00
C GLU A 154 -12.06 16.64 13.71
N ARG A 155 -11.81 17.83 14.27
CA ARG A 155 -12.62 19.02 14.01
C ARG A 155 -12.62 19.41 12.53
N MET A 156 -11.49 19.25 11.85
CA MET A 156 -11.35 19.58 10.44
C MET A 156 -12.04 18.57 9.53
N LEU A 157 -11.98 17.28 9.86
CA LEU A 157 -12.48 16.18 9.02
C LEU A 157 -13.95 15.85 9.25
N LYS A 158 -14.49 16.11 10.45
CA LYS A 158 -15.88 15.82 10.82
C LYS A 158 -16.95 16.33 9.85
N PRO A 159 -16.82 17.51 9.19
CA PRO A 159 -17.80 17.95 8.18
C PRO A 159 -17.82 17.08 6.91
N TYR A 160 -16.78 16.29 6.66
CA TYR A 160 -16.58 15.56 5.41
C TYR A 160 -16.68 14.04 5.56
N TYR A 161 -16.33 13.52 6.74
CA TYR A 161 -16.24 12.07 7.01
C TYR A 161 -17.02 11.69 8.26
N ASP A 162 -17.87 10.68 8.15
CA ASP A 162 -18.64 10.13 9.26
C ASP A 162 -17.76 9.31 10.23
N THR A 163 -16.65 8.79 9.72
CA THR A 163 -15.69 7.99 10.44
C THR A 163 -14.26 8.26 9.97
N PRO A 164 -13.26 8.20 10.87
CA PRO A 164 -11.86 8.35 10.47
C PRO A 164 -11.28 7.08 9.82
N TYR A 165 -11.94 5.93 9.92
CA TYR A 165 -11.44 4.68 9.36
C TYR A 165 -11.47 4.68 7.83
N PHE A 166 -10.62 3.86 7.21
CA PHE A 166 -10.47 3.79 5.77
C PHE A 166 -11.79 3.56 5.01
N PHE A 167 -12.72 2.80 5.60
CA PHE A 167 -14.02 2.54 4.99
C PHE A 167 -14.97 3.76 4.94
N GLY A 168 -14.60 4.87 5.62
CA GLY A 168 -15.24 6.18 5.46
C GLY A 168 -14.78 6.97 4.24
N SER A 169 -13.79 6.48 3.49
CA SER A 169 -13.30 7.13 2.27
C SER A 169 -14.39 7.26 1.22
N LYS A 170 -14.56 8.47 0.67
CA LYS A 170 -15.55 8.76 -0.37
C LYS A 170 -15.21 8.07 -1.69
N ALA A 171 -13.92 7.90 -1.98
CA ALA A 171 -13.46 7.19 -3.16
C ALA A 171 -13.70 5.68 -3.04
N LEU A 172 -13.43 5.09 -1.86
CA LEU A 172 -13.64 3.66 -1.61
C LEU A 172 -15.13 3.28 -1.71
N GLN A 173 -16.03 4.16 -1.27
CA GLN A 173 -17.49 3.96 -1.37
C GLN A 173 -18.01 3.96 -2.82
N GLN A 174 -17.19 4.33 -3.81
CA GLN A 174 -17.54 4.31 -5.24
C GLN A 174 -17.12 3.02 -5.96
N ILE A 175 -16.43 2.12 -5.28
CA ILE A 175 -15.98 0.85 -5.86
C ILE A 175 -16.50 -0.34 -5.07
N ASP A 176 -16.73 -1.43 -5.77
CA ASP A 176 -16.99 -2.71 -5.15
C ASP A 176 -15.67 -3.35 -4.71
N TYR A 177 -15.66 -3.92 -3.51
CA TYR A 177 -14.55 -4.71 -3.02
C TYR A 177 -15.04 -5.91 -2.22
N VAL A 178 -14.23 -6.96 -2.20
CA VAL A 178 -14.55 -8.17 -1.45
C VAL A 178 -13.73 -8.22 -0.18
N THR A 179 -14.36 -8.60 0.93
CA THR A 179 -13.66 -8.89 2.18
C THR A 179 -13.37 -10.38 2.25
N ILE A 180 -12.12 -10.74 2.49
CA ILE A 180 -11.68 -12.12 2.69
C ILE A 180 -11.05 -12.20 4.07
N GLN A 181 -11.66 -13.01 4.94
CA GLN A 181 -11.23 -13.17 6.32
C GLN A 181 -10.41 -14.45 6.47
N LEU A 182 -9.16 -14.31 6.93
CA LEU A 182 -8.30 -15.43 7.26
C LEU A 182 -8.58 -15.90 8.68
N ASN A 183 -9.02 -17.14 8.82
CA ASN A 183 -9.45 -17.70 10.10
C ASN A 183 -8.35 -18.53 10.78
N HIS A 184 -7.45 -19.16 10.02
CA HIS A 184 -6.42 -20.02 10.57
C HIS A 184 -5.27 -19.20 11.20
N VAL A 185 -5.06 -19.40 12.51
CA VAL A 185 -4.00 -18.72 13.27
C VAL A 185 -2.78 -19.63 13.34
N TYR A 186 -1.63 -19.15 12.85
CA TYR A 186 -0.36 -19.89 12.87
C TYR A 186 0.54 -19.52 14.06
N ARG A 187 0.31 -18.36 14.69
CA ARG A 187 1.17 -17.81 15.75
C ARG A 187 0.96 -18.48 17.10
N GLN A 188 -0.30 -18.64 17.52
CA GLN A 188 -0.69 -19.27 18.78
C GLN A 188 -1.20 -20.68 18.51
N GLN A 189 -0.83 -21.64 19.38
CA GLN A 189 -1.26 -23.05 19.28
C GLN A 189 -2.24 -23.44 20.42
N ASP A 190 -2.28 -22.66 21.51
CA ASP A 190 -3.20 -22.90 22.63
C ASP A 190 -4.60 -22.38 22.32
N ALA A 191 -5.54 -23.30 22.13
CA ALA A 191 -6.93 -22.97 21.83
C ALA A 191 -7.60 -22.16 22.95
N SER A 192 -7.22 -22.37 24.22
CA SER A 192 -7.78 -21.62 25.34
C SER A 192 -7.35 -20.15 25.29
N PHE A 193 -6.07 -19.91 25.02
CA PHE A 193 -5.54 -18.54 24.88
C PHE A 193 -6.13 -17.83 23.65
N ILE A 194 -6.27 -18.55 22.52
CA ILE A 194 -6.92 -18.01 21.31
C ILE A 194 -8.36 -17.56 21.62
N ASN A 195 -9.11 -18.31 22.42
CA ASN A 195 -10.47 -17.94 22.82
C ASN A 195 -10.50 -16.68 23.69
N LEU A 196 -9.58 -16.55 24.66
CA LEU A 196 -9.44 -15.32 25.45
C LEU A 196 -9.14 -14.11 24.57
N LEU A 197 -8.20 -14.25 23.62
CA LEU A 197 -7.86 -13.19 22.67
C LEU A 197 -9.05 -12.82 21.77
N ASN A 198 -9.88 -13.79 21.37
CA ASN A 198 -11.07 -13.53 20.58
C ASN A 198 -12.10 -12.68 21.34
N GLU A 199 -12.36 -12.97 22.60
CA GLU A 199 -13.27 -12.16 23.40
C GLU A 199 -12.75 -10.73 23.63
N VAL A 200 -11.45 -10.57 23.87
CA VAL A 200 -10.83 -9.22 23.96
C VAL A 200 -10.91 -8.50 22.61
N ARG A 201 -10.74 -9.21 21.51
CA ARG A 201 -10.81 -8.67 20.14
C ARG A 201 -12.19 -8.08 19.81
N THR A 202 -13.26 -8.69 20.31
CA THR A 202 -14.63 -8.18 20.11
C THR A 202 -14.95 -6.97 21.01
N GLY A 203 -14.04 -6.56 21.90
CA GLY A 203 -14.26 -5.43 22.81
C GLY A 203 -15.13 -5.73 24.03
N HIS A 204 -15.71 -6.94 24.11
CA HIS A 204 -16.65 -7.33 25.17
C HIS A 204 -16.21 -8.60 25.90
N PRO A 205 -15.04 -8.59 26.58
CA PRO A 205 -14.57 -9.77 27.32
C PRO A 205 -15.51 -10.10 28.46
N SER A 206 -15.83 -11.39 28.62
CA SER A 206 -16.63 -11.89 29.75
C SER A 206 -15.88 -11.69 31.06
N THR A 207 -16.63 -11.68 32.17
CA THR A 207 -16.05 -11.62 33.54
C THR A 207 -15.09 -12.80 33.78
N LYS A 208 -15.39 -13.95 33.20
CA LYS A 208 -14.54 -15.15 33.28
C LYS A 208 -13.22 -14.92 32.52
N THR A 209 -13.25 -14.37 31.33
CA THR A 209 -12.07 -14.04 30.52
C THR A 209 -11.18 -13.03 31.23
N LEU A 210 -11.78 -11.95 31.79
CA LEU A 210 -11.03 -10.96 32.58
C LEU A 210 -10.43 -11.60 33.84
N ALA A 211 -11.16 -12.44 34.57
CA ALA A 211 -10.62 -13.14 35.73
C ALA A 211 -9.44 -14.05 35.37
N GLN A 212 -9.53 -14.77 34.23
CA GLN A 212 -8.46 -15.64 33.76
C GLN A 212 -7.23 -14.84 33.33
N LEU A 213 -7.40 -13.73 32.61
CA LEU A 213 -6.30 -12.83 32.27
C LEU A 213 -5.68 -12.21 33.52
N ASN A 214 -6.52 -11.76 34.46
CA ASN A 214 -6.08 -11.13 35.71
C ASN A 214 -5.41 -12.12 36.69
N SER A 215 -5.57 -13.43 36.51
CA SER A 215 -4.76 -14.42 37.24
C SER A 215 -3.27 -14.33 36.90
N ARG A 216 -2.93 -13.62 35.81
CA ARG A 216 -1.55 -13.37 35.39
C ARG A 216 -0.95 -12.07 35.95
N VAL A 217 -1.64 -11.39 36.84
CA VAL A 217 -1.12 -10.19 37.54
C VAL A 217 -0.06 -10.61 38.54
N ILE A 218 1.09 -9.99 38.49
CA ILE A 218 2.18 -10.22 39.46
C ILE A 218 2.36 -8.94 40.29
N ALA A 219 2.24 -9.10 41.63
CA ALA A 219 2.31 -8.02 42.59
C ALA A 219 3.64 -7.25 42.61
N ASN A 220 4.71 -7.83 42.06
CA ASN A 220 6.01 -7.18 42.00
C ASN A 220 6.76 -7.54 40.69
N SER A 221 6.47 -6.78 39.63
CA SER A 221 7.07 -6.97 38.29
C SER A 221 8.61 -6.76 38.26
N GLN A 222 9.18 -6.17 39.33
CA GLN A 222 10.65 -6.01 39.44
C GLN A 222 11.35 -7.35 39.73
N GLN A 223 10.65 -8.35 40.30
CA GLN A 223 11.25 -9.66 40.56
C GLN A 223 11.41 -10.54 39.32
N LEU A 224 10.70 -10.26 38.22
CA LEU A 224 10.81 -11.00 36.98
C LEU A 224 12.15 -10.77 36.27
N ASN A 225 12.78 -9.60 36.45
CA ASN A 225 14.00 -9.24 35.71
C ASN A 225 15.31 -9.69 36.37
N ALA A 226 15.28 -10.08 37.65
CA ALA A 226 16.53 -10.36 38.39
C ALA A 226 17.08 -11.78 38.15
N ASN A 227 16.23 -12.82 38.03
CA ASN A 227 16.63 -14.22 37.84
C ASN A 227 15.62 -15.04 37.01
N GLY A 228 14.67 -14.38 36.32
CA GLY A 228 13.66 -15.03 35.48
C GLY A 228 13.96 -14.94 33.99
N PRO A 229 13.09 -15.52 33.16
CA PRO A 229 13.21 -15.39 31.71
C PRO A 229 13.14 -13.93 31.28
N LEU A 230 13.83 -13.60 30.19
CA LEU A 230 13.85 -12.25 29.63
C LEU A 230 12.45 -11.87 29.15
N ALA A 231 11.86 -10.85 29.80
CA ALA A 231 10.53 -10.36 29.45
C ALA A 231 10.59 -8.90 29.01
N ILE A 232 9.78 -8.54 28.02
CA ILE A 232 9.66 -7.16 27.54
C ILE A 232 8.39 -6.51 28.09
N ARG A 233 8.48 -5.26 28.55
CA ARG A 233 7.31 -4.49 28.97
C ARG A 233 6.67 -3.79 27.78
N LEU A 234 5.39 -4.00 27.56
CA LEU A 234 4.59 -3.31 26.54
C LEU A 234 3.80 -2.18 27.21
N THR A 235 4.06 -0.95 26.77
CA THR A 235 3.44 0.27 27.32
C THR A 235 2.61 1.00 26.28
N THR A 236 1.70 1.86 26.72
CA THR A 236 0.86 2.67 25.83
C THR A 236 1.59 3.90 25.27
N HIS A 237 2.58 4.44 25.96
CA HIS A 237 3.25 5.71 25.64
C HIS A 237 4.76 5.58 25.47
N ASN A 238 5.32 6.32 24.49
CA ASN A 238 6.77 6.33 24.23
C ASN A 238 7.60 6.81 25.44
N ASN A 239 7.11 7.82 26.16
CA ASN A 239 7.81 8.36 27.32
C ASN A 239 8.00 7.31 28.43
N LEU A 240 7.01 6.46 28.64
CA LEU A 240 7.10 5.36 29.61
C LEU A 240 8.13 4.32 29.17
N ALA A 241 8.10 3.92 27.88
CA ALA A 241 9.07 2.97 27.35
C ALA A 241 10.50 3.49 27.46
N ASN A 242 10.74 4.75 27.10
CA ASN A 242 12.05 5.38 27.20
C ASN A 242 12.51 5.47 28.66
N TYR A 243 11.63 5.91 29.56
CA TYR A 243 11.93 6.00 30.99
C TYR A 243 12.36 4.63 31.58
N TYR A 244 11.62 3.56 31.26
CA TYR A 244 12.00 2.21 31.70
C TYR A 244 13.37 1.80 31.15
N ASN A 245 13.61 1.99 29.85
CA ASN A 245 14.86 1.60 29.23
C ASN A 245 16.06 2.36 29.79
N GLU A 246 15.95 3.68 29.94
CA GLU A 246 17.00 4.53 30.50
C GLU A 246 17.26 4.22 31.97
N SER A 247 16.18 4.07 32.77
CA SER A 247 16.30 3.76 34.20
C SER A 247 16.99 2.40 34.43
N GLU A 248 16.63 1.37 33.67
CA GLU A 248 17.27 0.05 33.80
C GLU A 248 18.72 0.06 33.30
N LEU A 249 19.03 0.77 32.21
CA LEU A 249 20.40 0.93 31.71
C LEU A 249 21.29 1.65 32.73
N GLN A 250 20.77 2.67 33.43
CA GLN A 250 21.52 3.42 34.44
C GLN A 250 21.83 2.58 35.68
N LYS A 251 20.97 1.62 36.07
CA LYS A 251 21.20 0.73 37.20
C LYS A 251 22.36 -0.25 36.99
N LEU A 252 22.75 -0.50 35.74
CA LEU A 252 23.86 -1.39 35.42
C LEU A 252 25.19 -0.72 35.77
N PRO A 253 26.04 -1.37 36.59
CA PRO A 253 27.32 -0.80 37.03
C PRO A 253 28.42 -0.85 35.96
N ALA A 254 28.18 -1.54 34.87
CA ALA A 254 29.13 -1.75 33.79
C ALA A 254 29.40 -0.45 33.00
N GLN A 255 30.58 -0.39 32.36
CA GLN A 255 30.95 0.71 31.45
C GLN A 255 29.96 0.78 30.28
N SER A 256 29.59 2.02 29.87
CA SER A 256 28.78 2.27 28.68
C SER A 256 29.65 2.33 27.44
N TYR A 257 29.17 1.67 26.38
CA TYR A 257 29.73 1.75 25.03
C TYR A 257 28.72 2.37 24.09
N SER A 258 29.18 3.31 23.25
CA SER A 258 28.33 4.02 22.29
C SER A 258 28.66 3.55 20.88
N TYR A 259 27.67 3.00 20.19
CA TYR A 259 27.79 2.55 18.81
C TYR A 259 27.07 3.54 17.90
N ARG A 260 27.80 4.21 17.02
CA ARG A 260 27.24 5.19 16.09
C ARG A 260 26.91 4.52 14.76
N ALA A 261 25.72 4.81 14.22
CA ALA A 261 25.32 4.36 12.89
C ALA A 261 26.17 5.01 11.79
N GLU A 262 26.49 4.26 10.75
CA GLU A 262 27.02 4.78 9.49
C GLU A 262 25.84 5.04 8.57
N ILE A 263 25.63 6.32 8.19
CA ILE A 263 24.52 6.73 7.34
C ILE A 263 25.09 7.26 6.04
N ASN A 264 24.69 6.62 4.91
CA ASN A 264 25.11 7.03 3.58
C ASN A 264 23.89 7.40 2.75
N GLY A 265 24.01 8.43 1.89
CA GLY A 265 22.92 8.89 1.04
C GLY A 265 21.76 9.51 1.84
N THR A 266 20.54 9.29 1.37
CA THR A 266 19.32 9.85 1.98
C THR A 266 18.60 8.78 2.81
N PHE A 267 18.64 8.91 4.14
CA PHE A 267 17.89 8.06 5.05
C PHE A 267 17.21 8.95 6.10
N PRO A 268 15.87 9.12 6.07
CA PRO A 268 15.16 10.03 6.98
C PRO A 268 15.19 9.54 8.44
N ASP A 269 15.39 10.45 9.38
CA ASP A 269 15.50 10.15 10.82
C ASP A 269 14.29 9.40 11.38
N TYR A 270 13.08 9.77 10.92
CA TYR A 270 11.83 9.11 11.34
C TYR A 270 11.71 7.65 10.87
N SER A 271 12.57 7.23 9.95
CA SER A 271 12.64 5.86 9.40
C SER A 271 13.77 5.03 10.02
N TYR A 272 14.54 5.57 10.96
CA TYR A 272 15.64 4.83 11.58
C TYR A 272 15.14 3.55 12.25
N PRO A 273 15.68 2.39 11.86
CA PRO A 273 15.27 1.10 12.41
C PRO A 273 15.69 0.92 13.87
N THR A 274 16.76 1.60 14.28
CA THR A 274 17.24 1.68 15.67
C THR A 274 17.84 3.05 15.93
N ALA A 275 18.39 3.30 17.12
CA ALA A 275 19.00 4.57 17.48
C ALA A 275 20.25 4.87 16.62
N GLU A 276 20.41 6.13 16.20
CA GLU A 276 21.65 6.58 15.54
C GLU A 276 22.87 6.38 16.46
N ILE A 277 22.70 6.71 17.72
CA ILE A 277 23.68 6.43 18.76
C ILE A 277 23.05 5.42 19.72
N LEU A 278 23.55 4.20 19.68
CA LEU A 278 23.07 3.11 20.52
C LEU A 278 24.03 2.95 21.71
N GLU A 279 23.54 3.26 22.92
CA GLU A 279 24.28 3.07 24.15
C GLU A 279 23.95 1.73 24.79
N LEU A 280 24.97 0.91 25.02
CA LEU A 280 24.85 -0.42 25.61
C LEU A 280 25.85 -0.62 26.74
N LYS A 281 25.46 -1.46 27.71
CA LYS A 281 26.30 -1.94 28.80
C LYS A 281 26.21 -3.47 28.88
N VAL A 282 27.24 -4.10 29.44
CA VAL A 282 27.15 -5.51 29.80
C VAL A 282 25.98 -5.70 30.76
N GLY A 283 25.14 -6.70 30.52
CA GLY A 283 23.89 -6.96 31.25
C GLY A 283 22.65 -6.26 30.67
N ALA A 284 22.81 -5.39 29.66
CA ALA A 284 21.67 -4.70 29.03
C ALA A 284 20.74 -5.71 28.32
N GLN A 285 19.44 -5.55 28.55
CA GLN A 285 18.42 -6.29 27.80
C GLN A 285 18.19 -5.62 26.46
N VAL A 286 18.36 -6.38 25.39
CA VAL A 286 18.24 -5.92 24.02
C VAL A 286 17.29 -6.80 23.22
N MET A 287 16.78 -6.25 22.13
CA MET A 287 15.96 -6.96 21.15
C MET A 287 16.58 -6.82 19.77
N PHE A 288 16.66 -7.91 19.03
CA PHE A 288 17.00 -7.88 17.62
C PHE A 288 15.89 -7.22 16.80
N VAL A 289 16.26 -6.30 15.90
CA VAL A 289 15.32 -5.56 15.05
C VAL A 289 15.41 -5.96 13.58
N LYS A 290 16.12 -7.05 13.29
CA LYS A 290 16.25 -7.65 11.96
C LYS A 290 16.45 -9.16 12.11
N ASN A 291 16.09 -9.94 11.08
CA ASN A 291 16.38 -11.38 11.04
C ASN A 291 17.86 -11.62 10.72
N ASP A 292 18.39 -12.72 11.18
CA ASP A 292 19.75 -13.17 10.88
C ASP A 292 19.93 -13.39 9.37
N PRO A 293 20.81 -12.64 8.69
CA PRO A 293 21.04 -12.80 7.26
C PRO A 293 21.92 -14.01 6.91
N SER A 294 22.57 -14.65 7.89
CA SER A 294 23.52 -15.75 7.65
C SER A 294 22.86 -17.05 7.17
N GLY A 295 21.54 -17.17 7.35
CA GLY A 295 20.80 -18.42 7.09
C GLY A 295 20.86 -19.45 8.23
N GLU A 296 21.62 -19.20 9.27
CA GLU A 296 21.72 -20.07 10.47
C GLU A 296 20.54 -19.86 11.44
N HIS A 297 19.72 -18.82 11.20
CA HIS A 297 18.55 -18.46 12.01
C HIS A 297 18.86 -18.28 13.51
N ARG A 298 20.04 -17.79 13.85
CA ARG A 298 20.47 -17.55 15.24
C ARG A 298 19.57 -16.59 15.97
N TYR A 299 19.02 -15.59 15.24
CA TYR A 299 18.07 -14.62 15.78
C TYR A 299 17.04 -14.19 14.73
N TYR A 300 15.95 -13.63 15.21
CA TYR A 300 14.86 -13.07 14.39
C TYR A 300 14.39 -11.74 14.96
N ASN A 301 13.72 -10.96 14.15
CA ASN A 301 13.16 -9.66 14.58
C ASN A 301 12.16 -9.86 15.75
N GLY A 302 12.44 -9.22 16.87
CA GLY A 302 11.70 -9.37 18.13
C GLY A 302 12.33 -10.34 19.14
N ARG A 303 13.38 -11.08 18.78
CA ARG A 303 14.09 -11.95 19.73
C ARG A 303 14.83 -11.12 20.78
N ILE A 304 14.62 -11.45 22.05
CA ILE A 304 15.21 -10.73 23.19
C ILE A 304 16.44 -11.49 23.68
N GLY A 305 17.46 -10.72 24.05
CA GLY A 305 18.68 -11.26 24.61
C GLY A 305 19.31 -10.30 25.63
N ARG A 306 20.37 -10.75 26.26
CA ARG A 306 21.19 -9.98 27.21
C ARG A 306 22.60 -9.79 26.69
N VAL A 307 23.11 -8.59 26.74
CA VAL A 307 24.51 -8.29 26.37
C VAL A 307 25.44 -8.97 27.37
N MET A 308 26.29 -9.86 26.88
CA MET A 308 27.27 -10.59 27.70
C MET A 308 28.64 -9.91 27.70
N GLU A 309 29.05 -9.44 26.51
CA GLU A 309 30.30 -8.70 26.33
C GLU A 309 30.03 -7.47 25.47
N ALA A 310 30.67 -6.36 25.82
CA ALA A 310 30.60 -5.13 25.06
C ALA A 310 32.00 -4.50 24.98
N GLY A 311 32.36 -4.03 23.79
CA GLY A 311 33.62 -3.35 23.50
C GLY A 311 33.45 -2.47 22.26
N GLU A 312 34.52 -1.75 21.86
CA GLU A 312 34.45 -0.82 20.73
C GLU A 312 34.04 -1.50 19.40
N LYS A 313 34.44 -2.75 19.17
CA LYS A 313 34.21 -3.49 17.91
C LYS A 313 33.65 -4.89 18.13
N HIS A 314 33.34 -5.27 19.35
CA HIS A 314 32.89 -6.60 19.71
C HIS A 314 31.68 -6.49 20.63
N LEU A 315 30.63 -7.23 20.29
CA LEU A 315 29.40 -7.32 21.10
C LEU A 315 28.86 -8.73 21.02
N THR A 316 28.59 -9.34 22.16
CA THR A 316 27.90 -10.62 22.22
C THR A 316 26.60 -10.53 22.98
N VAL A 317 25.58 -11.24 22.50
CA VAL A 317 24.24 -11.28 23.08
C VAL A 317 23.85 -12.74 23.33
N TYR A 318 23.44 -13.04 24.54
CA TYR A 318 22.88 -14.35 24.91
C TYR A 318 21.37 -14.27 24.87
N CYS A 319 20.73 -15.20 24.18
CA CYS A 319 19.29 -15.38 24.18
C CYS A 319 18.91 -16.64 24.94
N ASP A 320 17.80 -16.60 25.68
CA ASP A 320 17.34 -17.75 26.45
C ASP A 320 17.13 -18.97 25.56
N GLY A 321 17.68 -20.11 26.01
CA GLY A 321 17.62 -21.38 25.29
C GLY A 321 18.78 -21.64 24.31
N ASP A 322 19.68 -20.69 24.10
CA ASP A 322 20.87 -20.91 23.26
C ASP A 322 21.99 -21.60 24.03
N ALA A 323 22.79 -22.42 23.31
CA ALA A 323 23.98 -23.01 23.88
C ALA A 323 25.13 -21.99 24.06
N ASN A 324 25.23 -21.00 23.16
CA ASN A 324 26.30 -20.01 23.14
C ASN A 324 25.74 -18.60 22.92
N ALA A 325 26.48 -17.58 23.36
CA ALA A 325 26.20 -16.20 23.02
C ALA A 325 26.44 -15.94 21.51
N ILE A 326 25.63 -15.06 20.95
CA ILE A 326 25.64 -14.68 19.53
C ILE A 326 26.56 -13.47 19.39
N GLU A 327 27.58 -13.55 18.56
CA GLU A 327 28.33 -12.37 18.12
C GLU A 327 27.46 -11.53 17.18
N VAL A 328 27.34 -10.23 17.49
CA VAL A 328 26.45 -9.33 16.76
C VAL A 328 27.27 -8.35 15.95
N GLU A 329 27.08 -8.39 14.64
CA GLU A 329 27.69 -7.47 13.69
C GLU A 329 26.71 -6.39 13.23
N PRO A 330 27.20 -5.20 12.85
CA PRO A 330 26.38 -4.17 12.24
C PRO A 330 25.73 -4.68 10.93
N LEU A 331 24.42 -4.48 10.81
CA LEU A 331 23.68 -4.77 9.59
C LEU A 331 23.27 -3.49 8.90
N GLU A 332 23.09 -3.59 7.60
CA GLU A 332 22.66 -2.47 6.76
C GLU A 332 21.16 -2.56 6.48
N TRP A 333 20.47 -1.42 6.59
CA TRP A 333 19.10 -1.20 6.11
C TRP A 333 19.16 -0.23 4.94
N GLU A 334 18.32 -0.48 3.97
CA GLU A 334 18.21 0.33 2.77
C GLU A 334 16.95 1.19 2.84
N ASN A 335 17.11 2.48 2.56
CA ASN A 335 16.00 3.33 2.19
C ASN A 335 15.84 3.27 0.68
N THR A 336 14.80 2.58 0.23
CA THR A 336 14.54 2.36 -1.19
C THR A 336 13.45 3.28 -1.71
N ARG A 337 13.52 3.61 -2.99
CA ARG A 337 12.40 4.17 -3.76
C ARG A 337 12.10 3.27 -4.94
N TYR A 338 10.88 3.31 -5.40
CA TYR A 338 10.54 2.67 -6.66
C TYR A 338 11.08 3.52 -7.82
N THR A 339 11.80 2.86 -8.72
CA THR A 339 12.33 3.40 -9.98
C THR A 339 11.84 2.57 -11.14
N LEU A 340 11.89 3.13 -12.33
CA LEU A 340 11.56 2.41 -13.55
C LEU A 340 12.86 2.12 -14.32
N ASN A 341 13.19 0.86 -14.45
CA ASN A 341 14.29 0.46 -15.32
C ASN A 341 13.94 0.78 -16.78
N GLU A 342 14.65 1.71 -17.40
CA GLU A 342 14.35 2.15 -18.76
C GLU A 342 14.60 1.06 -19.84
N LYS A 343 15.41 0.04 -19.54
CA LYS A 343 15.71 -1.06 -20.46
C LYS A 343 14.69 -2.18 -20.37
N THR A 344 14.43 -2.68 -19.15
CA THR A 344 13.50 -3.79 -18.91
C THR A 344 12.05 -3.32 -18.83
N ARG A 345 11.83 -2.02 -18.57
CA ARG A 345 10.50 -1.41 -18.33
C ARG A 345 9.82 -1.95 -17.07
N GLU A 346 10.58 -2.55 -16.17
CA GLU A 346 10.10 -3.05 -14.88
C GLU A 346 10.27 -1.99 -13.78
N ILE A 347 9.38 -2.04 -12.79
CA ILE A 347 9.53 -1.23 -11.58
C ILE A 347 10.49 -1.99 -10.66
N GLU A 348 11.60 -1.34 -10.34
CA GLU A 348 12.63 -1.85 -9.45
C GLU A 348 12.71 -0.98 -8.20
N SER A 349 13.32 -1.50 -7.14
CA SER A 349 13.67 -0.72 -5.95
C SER A 349 15.10 -0.23 -6.07
N GLU A 350 15.29 1.09 -6.02
CA GLU A 350 16.61 1.73 -6.00
C GLU A 350 16.94 2.21 -4.59
N VAL A 351 18.15 1.88 -4.12
CA VAL A 351 18.63 2.33 -2.82
C VAL A 351 18.99 3.82 -2.88
N GLN A 352 18.31 4.63 -2.06
CA GLN A 352 18.55 6.08 -1.93
C GLN A 352 19.55 6.41 -0.84
N GLY A 353 19.64 5.54 0.13
CA GLY A 353 20.58 5.66 1.24
C GLY A 353 20.57 4.41 2.09
N THR A 354 21.60 4.26 2.89
CA THR A 354 21.77 3.13 3.80
C THR A 354 22.00 3.61 5.23
N PHE A 355 21.50 2.80 6.16
CA PHE A 355 21.69 2.97 7.59
C PHE A 355 22.32 1.68 8.13
N LYS A 356 23.59 1.73 8.54
CA LYS A 356 24.31 0.58 9.06
C LYS A 356 24.54 0.74 10.55
N GLN A 357 24.03 -0.19 11.35
CA GLN A 357 24.10 -0.20 12.81
C GLN A 357 23.96 -1.62 13.33
N LEU A 358 24.34 -1.85 14.58
CA LEU A 358 23.97 -3.08 15.28
C LEU A 358 22.47 -3.28 15.22
N PRO A 359 21.97 -4.48 14.85
CA PRO A 359 20.54 -4.75 14.72
C PRO A 359 19.87 -4.93 16.08
N LEU A 360 20.13 -4.02 17.00
CA LEU A 360 19.70 -4.08 18.38
C LEU A 360 19.00 -2.80 18.83
N ARG A 361 18.13 -2.95 19.82
CA ARG A 361 17.48 -1.87 20.56
C ARG A 361 17.38 -2.26 22.02
N LEU A 362 17.47 -1.30 22.93
CA LEU A 362 17.10 -1.56 24.33
C LEU A 362 15.68 -2.08 24.42
N ALA A 363 15.47 -3.09 25.21
CA ALA A 363 14.23 -3.87 25.21
C ALA A 363 13.73 -4.27 26.59
N TRP A 364 13.94 -3.47 27.62
CA TRP A 364 13.17 -3.61 28.85
C TRP A 364 11.74 -3.16 28.65
N ALA A 365 11.53 -2.12 27.81
CA ALA A 365 10.19 -1.68 27.45
C ALA A 365 10.12 -1.22 25.98
N ILE A 366 8.94 -1.42 25.38
CA ILE A 366 8.58 -0.93 24.03
C ILE A 366 7.11 -0.51 24.03
N THR A 367 6.70 0.39 23.15
CA THR A 367 5.27 0.70 23.04
C THR A 367 4.49 -0.39 22.32
N ILE A 368 3.21 -0.52 22.65
CA ILE A 368 2.27 -1.43 21.98
C ILE A 368 2.30 -1.20 20.45
N HIS A 369 2.31 0.05 20.01
CA HIS A 369 2.39 0.39 18.58
C HIS A 369 3.67 -0.17 17.92
N LYS A 370 4.83 0.00 18.54
CA LYS A 370 6.10 -0.50 18.01
C LYS A 370 6.25 -2.01 18.12
N SER A 371 5.43 -2.68 18.96
CA SER A 371 5.39 -4.14 19.07
C SER A 371 4.54 -4.79 17.97
N GLN A 372 3.84 -4.01 17.14
CA GLN A 372 3.03 -4.55 16.05
C GLN A 372 3.87 -5.37 15.08
N GLY A 373 3.37 -6.53 14.67
CA GLY A 373 4.12 -7.49 13.86
C GLY A 373 5.09 -8.40 14.64
N LEU A 374 5.55 -8.01 15.84
CA LEU A 374 6.47 -8.78 16.66
C LEU A 374 5.75 -9.88 17.45
N THR A 375 6.53 -10.83 17.98
CA THR A 375 6.04 -11.93 18.82
C THR A 375 7.04 -12.18 19.93
N PHE A 376 6.57 -12.35 21.15
CA PHE A 376 7.39 -12.55 22.33
C PHE A 376 7.00 -13.84 23.05
N ASP A 377 7.97 -14.52 23.60
CA ASP A 377 7.74 -15.67 24.47
C ASP A 377 7.28 -15.22 25.86
N HIS A 378 7.85 -14.09 26.36
CA HIS A 378 7.49 -13.50 27.64
C HIS A 378 7.28 -11.99 27.51
N ALA A 379 6.12 -11.48 27.96
CA ALA A 379 5.82 -10.04 27.95
C ALA A 379 5.07 -9.59 29.21
N ILE A 380 5.43 -8.41 29.69
CA ILE A 380 4.75 -7.70 30.77
C ILE A 380 3.84 -6.66 30.11
N ILE A 381 2.53 -6.82 30.25
CA ILE A 381 1.55 -5.94 29.62
C ILE A 381 1.12 -4.86 30.62
N ASP A 382 1.36 -3.60 30.25
CA ASP A 382 0.93 -2.42 30.99
C ASP A 382 -0.05 -1.63 30.10
N ALA A 383 -1.30 -2.08 30.06
CA ALA A 383 -2.31 -1.61 29.13
C ALA A 383 -3.52 -0.92 29.79
N ASN A 384 -3.55 -0.74 31.12
CA ASN A 384 -4.67 -0.07 31.77
C ASN A 384 -4.85 1.40 31.41
N GLN A 385 -3.81 2.04 30.89
CA GLN A 385 -3.85 3.40 30.35
C GLN A 385 -4.08 3.42 28.83
N SER A 386 -4.69 2.38 28.27
CA SER A 386 -5.09 2.36 26.87
C SER A 386 -6.06 3.50 26.57
N PHE A 387 -5.84 4.19 25.46
CA PHE A 387 -6.60 5.37 25.06
C PHE A 387 -7.25 5.21 23.67
N ALA A 388 -6.98 4.12 22.96
CA ALA A 388 -7.53 3.85 21.66
C ALA A 388 -8.01 2.40 21.53
N PRO A 389 -9.03 2.15 20.70
CA PRO A 389 -9.50 0.80 20.40
C PRO A 389 -8.37 -0.12 19.94
N GLY A 390 -8.48 -1.41 20.26
CA GLY A 390 -7.55 -2.45 19.81
C GLY A 390 -6.21 -2.52 20.53
N GLN A 391 -5.79 -1.51 21.31
CA GLN A 391 -4.47 -1.50 21.98
C GLN A 391 -4.26 -2.69 22.90
N VAL A 392 -5.27 -3.05 23.73
CA VAL A 392 -5.20 -4.19 24.65
C VAL A 392 -5.08 -5.49 23.85
N TYR A 393 -5.92 -5.68 22.84
CA TYR A 393 -5.85 -6.86 21.97
C TYR A 393 -4.47 -6.99 21.31
N VAL A 394 -3.92 -5.90 20.76
CA VAL A 394 -2.59 -5.91 20.15
C VAL A 394 -1.54 -6.33 21.18
N ALA A 395 -1.56 -5.77 22.39
CA ALA A 395 -0.59 -6.10 23.44
C ALA A 395 -0.65 -7.58 23.84
N LEU A 396 -1.84 -8.09 24.16
CA LEU A 396 -2.03 -9.48 24.57
C LEU A 396 -1.66 -10.46 23.45
N SER A 397 -2.01 -10.13 22.19
CA SER A 397 -1.72 -10.97 21.03
C SER A 397 -0.22 -11.03 20.63
N ARG A 398 0.64 -10.26 21.30
CA ARG A 398 2.10 -10.36 21.11
C ARG A 398 2.68 -11.60 21.75
N CYS A 399 2.06 -12.16 22.80
CA CYS A 399 2.51 -13.38 23.43
C CYS A 399 2.09 -14.61 22.63
N ARG A 400 2.96 -15.65 22.68
CA ARG A 400 2.66 -16.95 22.07
C ARG A 400 1.70 -17.78 22.93
N THR A 401 1.86 -17.69 24.26
CA THR A 401 1.11 -18.48 25.24
C THR A 401 0.61 -17.60 26.38
N LEU A 402 -0.39 -18.09 27.11
CA LEU A 402 -0.89 -17.43 28.31
C LEU A 402 0.14 -17.43 29.44
N GLU A 403 0.97 -18.48 29.52
CA GLU A 403 2.02 -18.60 30.56
C GLU A 403 3.09 -17.54 30.42
N GLY A 404 3.44 -17.16 29.17
CA GLY A 404 4.40 -16.09 28.91
C GLY A 404 3.86 -14.69 29.13
N LEU A 405 2.54 -14.56 29.32
CA LEU A 405 1.88 -13.28 29.53
C LEU A 405 1.85 -12.92 31.01
N VAL A 406 2.27 -11.72 31.34
CA VAL A 406 2.18 -11.13 32.68
C VAL A 406 1.47 -9.78 32.58
N LEU A 407 0.54 -9.51 33.49
CA LEU A 407 -0.08 -8.19 33.60
C LEU A 407 0.61 -7.39 34.70
N ALA A 408 1.03 -6.16 34.38
CA ALA A 408 1.62 -5.23 35.35
C ALA A 408 0.58 -4.76 36.42
N THR A 409 -0.66 -4.60 35.98
CA THR A 409 -1.82 -4.22 36.77
C THR A 409 -3.05 -5.01 36.32
N PRO A 410 -4.06 -5.23 37.15
CA PRO A 410 -5.28 -5.91 36.74
C PRO A 410 -5.93 -5.19 35.56
N LEU A 411 -6.30 -5.94 34.52
CA LEU A 411 -7.00 -5.40 33.35
C LEU A 411 -8.48 -5.12 33.74
N GLU A 412 -8.86 -3.86 33.64
CA GLU A 412 -10.23 -3.44 33.89
C GLU A 412 -11.07 -3.48 32.62
N PRO A 413 -12.40 -3.73 32.67
CA PRO A 413 -13.27 -3.74 31.48
C PRO A 413 -13.15 -2.47 30.64
N ARG A 414 -13.02 -1.31 31.28
CA ARG A 414 -12.89 0.00 30.61
C ARG A 414 -11.61 0.17 29.77
N ALA A 415 -10.58 -0.63 30.03
CA ALA A 415 -9.34 -0.58 29.25
C ALA A 415 -9.50 -1.28 27.90
N VAL A 416 -10.46 -2.21 27.77
CA VAL A 416 -10.79 -2.87 26.50
C VAL A 416 -11.80 -2.01 25.76
N ILE A 417 -11.27 -1.13 24.92
CA ILE A 417 -12.06 -0.14 24.17
C ILE A 417 -12.46 -0.77 22.83
N SER A 418 -13.76 -0.76 22.52
CA SER A 418 -14.34 -1.09 21.21
C SER A 418 -14.87 0.16 20.50
N ASP A 419 -15.14 0.05 19.21
CA ASP A 419 -15.78 1.09 18.41
C ASP A 419 -16.95 0.46 17.63
N GLU A 420 -18.18 0.84 17.98
CA GLU A 420 -19.41 0.31 17.38
C GLU A 420 -19.43 0.46 15.85
N ARG A 421 -18.75 1.47 15.30
CA ARG A 421 -18.65 1.67 13.84
C ARG A 421 -17.83 0.57 13.19
N VAL A 422 -16.77 0.12 13.87
CA VAL A 422 -15.94 -1.00 13.42
C VAL A 422 -16.70 -2.31 13.53
N ASP A 423 -17.40 -2.54 14.63
CA ASP A 423 -18.16 -3.75 14.87
C ASP A 423 -19.27 -3.91 13.83
N SER A 424 -20.06 -2.85 13.58
CA SER A 424 -21.10 -2.82 12.55
C SER A 424 -20.53 -3.06 11.14
N TYR A 425 -19.37 -2.47 10.84
CA TYR A 425 -18.71 -2.67 9.55
C TYR A 425 -18.24 -4.13 9.37
N ILE A 426 -17.65 -4.74 10.41
CA ILE A 426 -17.20 -6.14 10.37
C ILE A 426 -18.39 -7.07 10.14
N GLU A 427 -19.49 -6.91 10.87
CA GLU A 427 -20.70 -7.72 10.72
C GLU A 427 -21.29 -7.63 9.29
N GLN A 428 -21.34 -6.42 8.75
CA GLN A 428 -21.78 -6.22 7.36
C GLN A 428 -20.86 -6.96 6.39
N GLN A 429 -19.56 -6.80 6.54
CA GLN A 429 -18.57 -7.39 5.65
C GLN A 429 -18.55 -8.92 5.70
N GLU A 430 -18.76 -9.53 6.86
CA GLU A 430 -18.88 -10.99 7.00
C GLU A 430 -20.06 -11.54 6.20
N SER A 431 -21.19 -10.85 6.23
CA SER A 431 -22.39 -11.25 5.47
C SER A 431 -22.22 -11.10 3.94
N GLU A 432 -21.46 -10.09 3.50
CA GLU A 432 -21.21 -9.80 2.08
C GLU A 432 -20.09 -10.68 1.50
N ALA A 433 -19.10 -11.07 2.32
CA ALA A 433 -17.95 -11.86 1.89
C ALA A 433 -18.35 -13.21 1.28
N GLU A 434 -19.23 -13.95 1.93
CA GLU A 434 -19.71 -15.24 1.41
C GLU A 434 -20.38 -15.11 0.04
N ARG A 435 -21.16 -14.05 -0.15
CA ARG A 435 -21.84 -13.77 -1.43
C ARG A 435 -20.82 -13.49 -2.53
N SER A 436 -19.84 -12.64 -2.27
CA SER A 436 -18.80 -12.27 -3.22
C SER A 436 -17.93 -13.48 -3.61
N ILE A 437 -17.59 -14.33 -2.64
CA ILE A 437 -16.80 -15.56 -2.91
C ILE A 437 -17.58 -16.53 -3.81
N ARG A 438 -18.88 -16.70 -3.59
CA ARG A 438 -19.74 -17.55 -4.46
C ARG A 438 -19.82 -17.00 -5.89
N GLN A 439 -19.67 -15.71 -6.09
CA GLN A 439 -19.71 -15.06 -7.40
C GLN A 439 -18.35 -15.08 -8.13
N LEU A 440 -17.26 -15.54 -7.48
CA LEU A 440 -15.92 -15.51 -8.06
C LEU A 440 -15.83 -16.10 -9.49
N PRO A 441 -16.44 -17.25 -9.83
CA PRO A 441 -16.39 -17.78 -11.21
C PRO A 441 -16.98 -16.81 -12.24
N MET A 442 -18.07 -16.15 -11.89
CA MET A 442 -18.73 -15.15 -12.74
C MET A 442 -17.84 -13.88 -12.85
N LEU A 443 -17.31 -13.40 -11.72
CA LEU A 443 -16.45 -12.22 -11.70
C LEU A 443 -15.17 -12.39 -12.54
N LYS A 444 -14.60 -13.60 -12.60
CA LYS A 444 -13.48 -13.91 -13.50
C LYS A 444 -13.87 -13.74 -14.97
N GLN A 445 -15.02 -14.27 -15.36
CA GLN A 445 -15.53 -14.15 -16.73
C GLN A 445 -15.85 -12.68 -17.07
N GLU A 446 -16.50 -11.97 -16.16
CA GLU A 446 -16.79 -10.54 -16.31
C GLU A 446 -15.51 -9.71 -16.44
N TYR A 447 -14.44 -10.06 -15.74
CA TYR A 447 -13.15 -9.40 -15.86
C TYR A 447 -12.52 -9.59 -17.23
N GLU A 448 -12.52 -10.81 -17.79
CA GLU A 448 -12.07 -11.05 -19.16
C GLU A 448 -12.84 -10.19 -20.17
N ARG A 449 -14.17 -10.15 -20.03
CA ARG A 449 -15.03 -9.30 -20.85
C ARG A 449 -14.71 -7.81 -20.66
N TYR A 450 -14.55 -7.38 -19.42
CA TYR A 450 -14.20 -6.01 -19.09
C TYR A 450 -12.88 -5.58 -19.76
N LEU A 451 -11.85 -6.41 -19.74
CA LEU A 451 -10.57 -6.11 -20.40
C LEU A 451 -10.73 -5.96 -21.92
N LEU A 452 -11.55 -6.80 -22.55
CA LEU A 452 -11.89 -6.66 -23.97
C LEU A 452 -12.65 -5.36 -24.27
N LEU A 453 -13.61 -4.98 -23.43
CA LEU A 453 -14.32 -3.71 -23.56
C LEU A 453 -13.38 -2.51 -23.38
N GLN A 454 -12.46 -2.59 -22.44
CA GLN A 454 -11.43 -1.55 -22.20
C GLN A 454 -10.46 -1.40 -23.36
N LEU A 455 -10.13 -2.47 -24.11
CA LEU A 455 -9.30 -2.40 -25.30
C LEU A 455 -9.90 -1.46 -26.36
N PHE A 456 -11.23 -1.44 -26.47
CA PHE A 456 -11.99 -0.65 -27.45
C PHE A 456 -12.73 0.54 -26.83
N ASP A 457 -12.30 1.04 -25.67
CA ASP A 457 -12.82 2.26 -25.08
C ASP A 457 -12.00 3.48 -25.46
N PHE A 458 -12.57 4.34 -26.29
CA PHE A 458 -11.93 5.57 -26.79
C PHE A 458 -12.55 6.85 -26.23
N ARG A 459 -13.42 6.77 -25.22
CA ARG A 459 -14.14 7.92 -24.63
C ARG A 459 -13.17 8.96 -24.08
N SER A 460 -12.04 8.55 -23.51
CA SER A 460 -11.01 9.47 -23.02
C SER A 460 -10.38 10.30 -24.14
N ILE A 461 -10.13 9.72 -25.31
CA ILE A 461 -9.62 10.44 -26.49
C ILE A 461 -10.67 11.44 -26.99
N LEU A 462 -11.92 11.02 -27.10
CA LEU A 462 -13.03 11.88 -27.49
C LEU A 462 -13.15 13.10 -26.59
N TYR A 463 -13.18 12.88 -25.26
CA TYR A 463 -13.28 13.96 -24.28
C TYR A 463 -12.11 14.98 -24.37
N LEU A 464 -10.90 14.47 -24.54
CA LEU A 464 -9.70 15.32 -24.67
C LEU A 464 -9.71 16.13 -25.97
N GLU A 465 -10.16 15.54 -27.08
CA GLU A 465 -10.31 16.25 -28.36
C GLU A 465 -11.42 17.31 -28.28
N GLU A 466 -12.57 17.00 -27.68
CA GLU A 466 -13.63 17.99 -27.40
C GLU A 466 -13.14 19.16 -26.56
N SER A 467 -12.27 18.90 -25.61
CA SER A 467 -11.65 19.93 -24.77
C SER A 467 -10.74 20.84 -25.59
N LEU A 468 -9.97 20.28 -26.51
CA LEU A 468 -9.14 21.06 -27.44
C LEU A 468 -9.97 21.87 -28.44
N VAL A 469 -11.03 21.30 -29.00
CA VAL A 469 -11.95 22.04 -29.91
C VAL A 469 -12.51 23.28 -29.20
N ARG A 470 -12.96 23.13 -27.93
CA ARG A 470 -13.44 24.26 -27.12
C ARG A 470 -12.34 25.30 -26.87
N LEU A 471 -11.13 24.86 -26.57
CA LEU A 471 -9.98 25.73 -26.35
C LEU A 471 -9.61 26.51 -27.60
N PHE A 472 -9.57 25.85 -28.77
CA PHE A 472 -9.32 26.53 -30.04
C PHE A 472 -10.42 27.50 -30.43
N ALA A 473 -11.69 27.22 -30.13
CA ALA A 473 -12.80 28.12 -30.32
C ALA A 473 -12.72 29.38 -29.43
N GLU A 474 -12.28 29.21 -28.18
CA GLU A 474 -12.19 30.29 -27.19
C GLU A 474 -10.99 31.22 -27.45
N PHE A 475 -9.82 30.68 -27.75
CA PHE A 475 -8.57 31.47 -27.76
C PHE A 475 -7.91 31.62 -29.13
N PHE A 476 -8.19 30.72 -30.09
CA PHE A 476 -7.44 30.63 -31.34
C PHE A 476 -8.32 30.77 -32.60
N TYR A 477 -9.61 31.11 -32.43
CA TYR A 477 -10.56 31.19 -33.55
C TYR A 477 -10.09 32.11 -34.69
N HIS A 478 -9.54 33.29 -34.36
CA HIS A 478 -9.06 34.22 -35.35
C HIS A 478 -7.63 33.99 -35.82
N SER A 479 -6.75 33.56 -34.91
CA SER A 479 -5.32 33.42 -35.22
C SER A 479 -4.97 32.09 -35.91
N HIS A 480 -5.74 31.02 -35.64
CA HIS A 480 -5.48 29.68 -36.15
C HIS A 480 -6.78 29.00 -36.64
N ALA A 481 -7.57 29.71 -37.46
CA ALA A 481 -8.87 29.22 -37.94
C ALA A 481 -8.81 27.88 -38.69
N SER A 482 -7.76 27.67 -39.52
CA SER A 482 -7.56 26.40 -40.23
C SER A 482 -7.29 25.24 -39.30
N LEU A 483 -6.57 25.46 -38.21
CA LEU A 483 -6.29 24.43 -37.21
C LEU A 483 -7.53 24.09 -36.39
N LYS A 484 -8.33 25.10 -36.04
CA LYS A 484 -9.66 24.90 -35.41
C LYS A 484 -10.56 24.05 -36.30
N GLN A 485 -10.64 24.32 -37.61
CA GLN A 485 -11.41 23.51 -38.57
C GLN A 485 -10.89 22.08 -38.65
N LEU A 486 -9.56 21.89 -38.56
CA LEU A 486 -8.95 20.56 -38.57
C LEU A 486 -9.33 19.74 -37.33
N HIS A 487 -9.39 20.37 -36.15
CA HIS A 487 -9.89 19.72 -34.93
C HIS A 487 -11.40 19.45 -34.97
N ASP A 488 -12.21 20.34 -35.56
CA ASP A 488 -13.64 20.10 -35.77
C ASP A 488 -13.86 18.86 -36.65
N GLN A 489 -13.09 18.75 -37.76
CA GLN A 489 -13.17 17.59 -38.64
C GLN A 489 -12.69 16.32 -37.93
N ALA A 490 -11.57 16.39 -37.18
CA ALA A 490 -11.07 15.27 -36.41
C ALA A 490 -12.10 14.79 -35.37
N LEU A 491 -12.77 15.71 -34.67
CA LEU A 491 -13.83 15.37 -33.73
C LEU A 491 -15.02 14.70 -34.42
N PHE A 492 -15.43 15.17 -35.59
CA PHE A 492 -16.47 14.56 -36.39
C PHE A 492 -16.08 13.14 -36.80
N ASP A 493 -14.88 12.97 -37.36
CA ASP A 493 -14.38 11.67 -37.83
C ASP A 493 -14.19 10.68 -36.67
N LEU A 494 -13.70 11.12 -35.50
CA LEU A 494 -13.63 10.32 -34.29
C LEU A 494 -15.00 9.79 -33.90
N ARG A 495 -16.04 10.62 -33.91
CA ARG A 495 -17.41 10.20 -33.56
C ARG A 495 -17.93 9.16 -34.54
N GLN A 496 -17.75 9.38 -35.86
CA GLN A 496 -18.30 8.51 -36.88
C GLN A 496 -17.53 7.18 -37.05
N HIS A 497 -16.21 7.26 -37.11
CA HIS A 497 -15.35 6.13 -37.50
C HIS A 497 -14.72 5.41 -36.31
N VAL A 498 -14.65 6.02 -35.13
CA VAL A 498 -14.08 5.40 -33.96
C VAL A 498 -15.15 5.10 -32.92
N ILE A 499 -15.84 6.12 -32.38
CA ILE A 499 -16.78 5.92 -31.25
C ILE A 499 -17.99 5.08 -31.67
N THR A 500 -18.71 5.46 -32.74
CA THR A 500 -19.88 4.73 -33.19
C THR A 500 -19.57 3.27 -33.56
N VAL A 501 -18.40 3.01 -34.16
CA VAL A 501 -17.96 1.66 -34.49
C VAL A 501 -17.58 0.88 -33.23
N ALA A 502 -16.85 1.52 -32.31
CA ALA A 502 -16.46 0.92 -31.04
C ALA A 502 -17.67 0.56 -30.18
N GLU A 503 -18.69 1.44 -30.08
CA GLU A 503 -19.93 1.17 -29.33
C GLU A 503 -20.67 -0.06 -29.88
N ARG A 504 -20.81 -0.19 -31.21
CA ARG A 504 -21.41 -1.38 -31.83
C ARG A 504 -20.59 -2.63 -31.56
N TRP A 505 -19.28 -2.52 -31.57
CA TRP A 505 -18.36 -3.62 -31.27
C TRP A 505 -18.44 -4.01 -29.80
N GLN A 506 -18.46 -3.04 -28.89
CA GLN A 506 -18.65 -3.25 -27.44
C GLN A 506 -20.01 -3.90 -27.14
N GLN A 507 -21.10 -3.46 -27.79
CA GLN A 507 -22.42 -4.10 -27.65
C GLN A 507 -22.37 -5.58 -28.04
N LYS A 508 -21.65 -5.91 -29.13
CA LYS A 508 -21.47 -7.30 -29.57
C LYS A 508 -20.67 -8.11 -28.53
N ILE A 509 -19.57 -7.57 -27.98
CA ILE A 509 -18.79 -8.21 -26.91
C ILE A 509 -19.66 -8.42 -25.66
N GLN A 510 -20.48 -7.43 -25.31
CA GLN A 510 -21.37 -7.49 -24.14
C GLN A 510 -22.44 -8.58 -24.27
N SER A 511 -23.02 -8.76 -25.46
CA SER A 511 -24.08 -9.73 -25.70
C SER A 511 -23.58 -11.16 -25.97
N MET A 512 -22.29 -11.35 -26.16
CA MET A 512 -21.72 -12.66 -26.49
C MET A 512 -21.61 -13.56 -25.25
N PRO A 513 -21.93 -14.85 -25.35
CA PRO A 513 -21.65 -15.84 -24.30
C PRO A 513 -20.14 -15.89 -24.00
N PHE A 514 -19.75 -16.22 -22.75
CA PHE A 514 -18.35 -16.22 -22.34
C PHE A 514 -17.49 -17.21 -23.13
N GLU A 515 -18.04 -18.36 -23.49
CA GLU A 515 -17.35 -19.36 -24.33
C GLU A 515 -16.98 -18.75 -25.69
N GLY A 516 -17.86 -17.93 -26.25
CA GLY A 516 -17.66 -17.26 -27.52
C GLY A 516 -16.53 -16.20 -27.48
N LEU A 517 -16.20 -15.66 -26.31
CA LEU A 517 -15.08 -14.72 -26.17
C LEU A 517 -13.71 -15.39 -26.33
N ARG A 518 -13.66 -16.72 -26.24
CA ARG A 518 -12.43 -17.53 -26.39
C ARG A 518 -12.36 -18.25 -27.71
N ASP A 519 -13.36 -18.09 -28.58
CA ASP A 519 -13.41 -18.69 -29.91
C ASP A 519 -12.30 -18.09 -30.79
N ALA A 520 -11.61 -18.94 -31.55
CA ALA A 520 -10.52 -18.55 -32.45
C ALA A 520 -10.96 -17.52 -33.50
N ASP A 521 -12.16 -17.70 -34.10
CA ASP A 521 -12.69 -16.76 -35.09
C ASP A 521 -13.02 -15.39 -34.46
N PHE A 522 -13.49 -15.40 -33.21
CA PHE A 522 -13.73 -14.17 -32.48
C PHE A 522 -12.40 -13.46 -32.14
N LEU A 523 -11.39 -14.18 -31.66
CA LEU A 523 -10.07 -13.62 -31.35
C LEU A 523 -9.37 -13.05 -32.58
N GLU A 524 -9.48 -13.72 -33.73
CA GLU A 524 -8.99 -13.18 -35.01
C GLU A 524 -9.73 -11.89 -35.40
N ARG A 525 -11.03 -11.81 -35.11
CA ARG A 525 -11.81 -10.59 -35.34
C ARG A 525 -11.40 -9.46 -34.38
N VAL A 526 -11.09 -9.78 -33.10
CA VAL A 526 -10.49 -8.80 -32.15
C VAL A 526 -9.20 -8.21 -32.72
N LYS A 527 -8.32 -9.05 -33.25
CA LYS A 527 -7.07 -8.66 -33.89
C LYS A 527 -7.27 -7.69 -35.05
N ARG A 528 -8.14 -8.03 -36.00
CA ARG A 528 -8.49 -7.15 -37.14
C ARG A 528 -9.16 -5.85 -36.70
N SER A 529 -9.97 -5.89 -35.65
CA SER A 529 -10.58 -4.69 -35.07
C SER A 529 -9.53 -3.76 -34.45
N ALA A 530 -8.54 -4.33 -33.78
CA ALA A 530 -7.43 -3.56 -33.22
C ALA A 530 -6.62 -2.86 -34.32
N GLU A 531 -6.35 -3.52 -35.45
CA GLU A 531 -5.70 -2.93 -36.63
C GLU A 531 -6.54 -1.78 -37.21
N TYR A 532 -7.84 -1.99 -37.39
CA TYR A 532 -8.75 -0.95 -37.87
C TYR A 532 -8.71 0.31 -37.00
N PHE A 533 -8.86 0.17 -35.69
CA PHE A 533 -8.86 1.32 -34.79
C PHE A 533 -7.49 2.00 -34.69
N TYR A 534 -6.40 1.24 -34.78
CA TYR A 534 -5.05 1.79 -34.90
C TYR A 534 -4.92 2.74 -36.09
N ASP A 535 -5.37 2.29 -37.28
CA ASP A 535 -5.31 3.08 -38.51
C ASP A 535 -6.23 4.31 -38.43
N GLN A 536 -7.44 4.18 -37.92
CA GLN A 536 -8.34 5.31 -37.74
C GLN A 536 -7.76 6.37 -36.81
N LEU A 537 -7.29 5.99 -35.63
CA LEU A 537 -6.67 6.94 -34.68
C LEU A 537 -5.43 7.63 -35.26
N ARG A 538 -4.62 6.89 -36.02
CA ARG A 538 -3.46 7.44 -36.70
C ARG A 538 -3.86 8.46 -37.75
N ASN A 539 -4.79 8.13 -38.63
CA ASN A 539 -5.18 8.98 -39.76
C ASN A 539 -5.89 10.25 -39.28
N ILE A 540 -6.76 10.15 -38.27
CA ILE A 540 -7.56 11.27 -37.78
C ILE A 540 -6.74 12.25 -36.95
N LEU A 541 -5.91 11.77 -36.00
CA LEU A 541 -5.32 12.63 -34.98
C LEU A 541 -3.86 13.02 -35.20
N SER A 542 -3.11 12.35 -36.09
CA SER A 542 -1.67 12.67 -36.30
C SER A 542 -1.45 14.12 -36.68
N LYS A 543 -2.15 14.59 -37.70
CA LYS A 543 -1.98 15.94 -38.26
C LYS A 543 -2.46 17.04 -37.32
N PRO A 544 -3.66 16.95 -36.69
CA PRO A 544 -4.11 17.91 -35.68
C PRO A 544 -3.12 18.06 -34.52
N ILE A 545 -2.65 16.95 -33.96
CA ILE A 545 -1.70 16.95 -32.82
C ILE A 545 -0.35 17.57 -33.23
N GLU A 546 0.20 17.20 -34.40
CA GLU A 546 1.49 17.74 -34.88
C GLU A 546 1.45 19.24 -35.14
N LEU A 547 0.35 19.74 -35.72
CA LEU A 547 0.22 21.16 -36.00
C LEU A 547 -0.05 21.96 -34.74
N SER A 548 -0.85 21.43 -33.81
CA SER A 548 -1.12 22.09 -32.53
C SER A 548 0.14 22.23 -31.65
N ALA A 549 1.08 21.30 -31.77
CA ALA A 549 2.37 21.37 -31.08
C ALA A 549 3.29 22.50 -31.58
N LYS A 550 2.96 23.15 -32.69
CA LYS A 550 3.71 24.27 -33.28
C LYS A 550 3.05 25.61 -33.03
N VAL A 551 1.91 25.64 -32.34
CA VAL A 551 1.17 26.88 -32.05
C VAL A 551 1.92 27.72 -31.02
N GLU A 552 2.21 28.95 -31.39
CA GLU A 552 2.78 29.96 -30.50
C GLU A 552 1.75 31.08 -30.25
N THR A 553 1.68 31.56 -29.02
CA THR A 553 0.76 32.62 -28.64
C THR A 553 1.33 33.53 -27.55
N GLY A 554 1.13 34.82 -27.67
CA GLY A 554 1.45 35.81 -26.63
C GLY A 554 0.44 35.81 -25.45
N ASN A 555 -0.70 35.14 -25.60
CA ASN A 555 -1.69 35.03 -24.53
C ASN A 555 -1.28 33.94 -23.53
N LYS A 556 -0.81 34.38 -22.36
CA LYS A 556 -0.32 33.46 -21.29
C LYS A 556 -1.38 32.45 -20.83
N GLN A 557 -2.66 32.80 -20.81
CA GLN A 557 -3.73 31.91 -20.40
C GLN A 557 -3.97 30.83 -21.46
N ALA A 558 -4.02 31.25 -22.75
CA ALA A 558 -4.14 30.30 -23.86
C ALA A 558 -2.97 29.33 -23.93
N ALA A 559 -1.73 29.85 -23.80
CA ALA A 559 -0.52 29.04 -23.76
C ALA A 559 -0.58 27.97 -22.66
N ARG A 560 -0.88 28.41 -21.43
CA ARG A 560 -0.98 27.47 -20.28
C ARG A 560 -2.04 26.40 -20.46
N ARG A 561 -3.22 26.77 -21.01
CA ARG A 561 -4.29 25.79 -21.28
C ARG A 561 -3.91 24.80 -22.38
N LEU A 562 -3.27 25.26 -23.46
CA LEU A 562 -2.81 24.41 -24.55
C LEU A 562 -1.68 23.47 -24.09
N ASP A 563 -0.72 23.98 -23.30
CA ASP A 563 0.39 23.23 -22.72
C ASP A 563 -0.06 22.12 -21.76
N ASN A 564 -1.26 22.22 -21.22
CA ASN A 564 -1.88 21.17 -20.41
C ASN A 564 -2.68 20.17 -21.26
N ALA A 565 -3.59 20.67 -22.11
CA ALA A 565 -4.55 19.82 -22.82
C ALA A 565 -3.93 19.01 -23.96
N LEU A 566 -3.01 19.59 -24.73
CA LEU A 566 -2.40 18.91 -25.87
C LEU A 566 -1.51 17.73 -25.47
N PRO A 567 -0.64 17.82 -24.45
CA PRO A 567 0.14 16.68 -23.98
C PRO A 567 -0.73 15.53 -23.47
N ASP A 568 -1.86 15.81 -22.81
CA ASP A 568 -2.78 14.79 -22.31
C ASP A 568 -3.43 14.01 -23.46
N LEU A 569 -3.94 14.72 -24.48
CA LEU A 569 -4.48 14.07 -25.68
C LEU A 569 -3.40 13.23 -26.38
N ARG A 570 -2.22 13.83 -26.58
CA ARG A 570 -1.13 13.18 -27.29
C ARG A 570 -0.67 11.91 -26.59
N GLN A 571 -0.49 11.96 -25.27
CA GLN A 571 -0.09 10.81 -24.46
C GLN A 571 -1.14 9.68 -24.54
N THR A 572 -2.42 10.02 -24.37
CA THR A 572 -3.52 9.05 -24.44
C THR A 572 -3.62 8.41 -25.82
N TRP A 573 -3.48 9.22 -26.88
CA TRP A 573 -3.48 8.76 -28.28
C TRP A 573 -2.31 7.82 -28.60
N ILE A 574 -1.07 8.15 -28.15
CA ILE A 574 0.09 7.28 -28.37
C ILE A 574 -0.09 5.95 -27.64
N ALA A 575 -0.50 6.00 -26.35
CA ALA A 575 -0.70 4.79 -25.57
C ALA A 575 -1.74 3.86 -26.21
N ARG A 576 -2.88 4.42 -26.67
CA ARG A 576 -3.92 3.61 -27.32
C ARG A 576 -3.45 3.02 -28.65
N ARG A 577 -2.74 3.80 -29.45
CA ARG A 577 -2.18 3.31 -30.72
C ARG A 577 -1.19 2.16 -30.51
N TYR A 578 -0.27 2.31 -29.56
CA TYR A 578 0.71 1.26 -29.30
C TYR A 578 0.05 -0.02 -28.80
N LEU A 579 -0.89 0.09 -27.87
CA LEU A 579 -1.65 -1.05 -27.39
C LEU A 579 -2.38 -1.78 -28.53
N LEU A 580 -3.11 -1.04 -29.36
CA LEU A 580 -3.85 -1.61 -30.50
C LEU A 580 -2.91 -2.28 -31.52
N LEU A 581 -1.77 -1.64 -31.83
CA LEU A 581 -0.77 -2.21 -32.72
C LEU A 581 -0.22 -3.54 -32.17
N LYS A 582 0.12 -3.58 -30.89
CA LYS A 582 0.65 -4.79 -30.24
C LYS A 582 -0.37 -5.93 -30.20
N ILE A 583 -1.64 -5.62 -29.95
CA ILE A 583 -2.70 -6.62 -30.01
C ILE A 583 -2.96 -7.07 -31.46
N ALA A 584 -2.87 -6.19 -32.44
CA ALA A 584 -2.95 -6.55 -33.86
C ALA A 584 -1.79 -7.47 -34.30
N GLU A 585 -0.59 -7.26 -33.77
CA GLU A 585 0.60 -8.09 -34.06
C GLU A 585 0.55 -9.45 -33.34
N LYS A 586 0.34 -9.45 -32.03
CA LYS A 586 0.53 -10.62 -31.15
C LYS A 586 -0.75 -11.42 -30.88
N GLY A 587 -1.92 -10.84 -31.16
CA GLY A 587 -3.22 -11.38 -30.76
C GLY A 587 -3.60 -11.00 -29.33
N TYR A 588 -4.87 -11.22 -28.98
CA TYR A 588 -5.42 -10.93 -27.65
C TYR A 588 -5.38 -12.18 -26.77
N THR A 589 -4.72 -12.05 -25.62
CA THR A 589 -4.91 -12.86 -24.42
C THR A 589 -4.92 -11.89 -23.24
N VAL A 590 -5.46 -12.30 -22.08
CA VAL A 590 -5.47 -11.46 -20.88
C VAL A 590 -4.03 -11.06 -20.51
N ASP A 591 -3.08 -11.99 -20.58
CA ASP A 591 -1.67 -11.76 -20.27
C ASP A 591 -1.02 -10.77 -21.23
N ASN A 592 -1.19 -10.97 -22.55
CA ASN A 592 -0.70 -10.04 -23.56
C ASN A 592 -1.31 -8.64 -23.36
N TYR A 593 -2.62 -8.56 -23.12
CA TYR A 593 -3.28 -7.28 -22.93
C TYR A 593 -2.73 -6.51 -21.71
N LEU A 594 -2.61 -7.17 -20.56
CA LEU A 594 -2.10 -6.54 -19.34
C LEU A 594 -0.65 -6.06 -19.52
N HIS A 595 0.19 -6.91 -20.10
CA HIS A 595 1.59 -6.56 -20.38
C HIS A 595 1.71 -5.39 -21.38
N GLU A 596 1.06 -5.50 -22.55
CA GLU A 596 1.15 -4.49 -23.60
C GLU A 596 0.50 -3.15 -23.20
N LYS A 597 -0.54 -3.18 -22.37
CA LYS A 597 -1.13 -1.98 -21.78
C LYS A 597 -0.11 -1.20 -20.94
N GLN A 598 0.66 -1.90 -20.11
CA GLN A 598 1.72 -1.30 -19.28
C GLN A 598 2.82 -0.71 -20.16
N MET A 599 3.32 -1.48 -21.15
CA MET A 599 4.37 -1.04 -22.07
C MET A 599 3.94 0.17 -22.89
N SER A 600 2.72 0.16 -23.43
CA SER A 600 2.17 1.25 -24.24
C SER A 600 2.05 2.57 -23.46
N MET A 601 1.71 2.50 -22.19
CA MET A 601 1.67 3.69 -21.32
C MET A 601 3.06 4.28 -21.10
N LEU A 602 4.07 3.45 -20.90
CA LEU A 602 5.46 3.88 -20.74
C LEU A 602 6.02 4.49 -22.02
N ASP A 603 5.79 3.85 -23.17
CA ASP A 603 6.20 4.34 -24.49
C ASP A 603 5.56 5.69 -24.81
N ALA A 604 4.27 5.86 -24.47
CA ALA A 604 3.57 7.12 -24.66
C ALA A 604 4.16 8.26 -23.82
N LEU A 605 4.55 8.00 -22.59
CA LEU A 605 5.20 8.97 -21.73
C LEU A 605 6.57 9.38 -22.27
N ASP A 606 7.34 8.43 -22.82
CA ASP A 606 8.66 8.71 -23.40
C ASP A 606 8.55 9.53 -24.68
N GLU A 607 7.72 9.12 -25.63
CA GLU A 607 7.52 9.83 -26.89
C GLU A 607 6.95 11.23 -26.70
N ASN A 608 6.01 11.40 -25.78
CA ASN A 608 5.40 12.70 -25.48
C ASN A 608 6.43 13.72 -25.00
N GLN A 609 7.46 13.29 -24.32
CA GLN A 609 8.48 14.16 -23.73
C GLN A 609 9.65 14.49 -24.65
N LEU A 610 10.04 13.60 -25.56
CA LEU A 610 11.12 13.87 -26.51
C LEU A 610 10.84 15.12 -27.36
N LYS A 611 9.57 15.43 -27.63
CA LYS A 611 9.17 16.63 -28.39
C LYS A 611 9.02 17.91 -27.54
N SER A 612 8.74 17.81 -26.22
CA SER A 612 8.64 18.98 -25.35
C SER A 612 10.01 19.63 -25.04
N LYS A 613 11.11 18.86 -25.10
CA LYS A 613 12.46 19.40 -24.93
C LYS A 613 12.96 20.20 -26.14
N ARG A 614 12.35 20.05 -27.33
CA ARG A 614 12.72 20.83 -28.52
C ARG A 614 12.12 22.24 -28.54
N GLY A 615 11.10 22.54 -27.74
CA GLY A 615 10.47 23.86 -27.62
C GLY A 615 11.04 24.78 -26.53
N ARG A 616 12.04 24.33 -25.74
CA ARG A 616 12.67 25.14 -24.67
C ARG A 616 14.11 25.58 -24.96
N LYS A 617 14.49 25.67 -26.21
CA LYS A 617 15.75 26.33 -26.59
C LYS A 617 15.39 27.65 -27.28
N THR A 618 15.22 28.68 -26.50
CA THR A 618 15.66 30.09 -26.64
C THR A 618 15.26 30.84 -25.37
#